data_67b324cca56d7d26236e6af3536c8f15
#
_entry.id   67b324cca56d7d26236e6af3536c8f15
#
_cell.length_a   1.000
_cell.length_b   1.000
_cell.length_c   1.000
_cell.angle_alpha   90.00
_cell.angle_beta   90.00
_cell.angle_gamma   90.00
#
_symmetry.space_group_name_H-M   'P 1'
#
loop_
_entity.id
_entity.type
_entity.pdbx_description
1 polymer ?
#
loop_
_entity_poly.entity_id
_entity_poly.type
_entity_poly.pdbx_seq_one_letter_code
_entity_poly.pdbx_strand_id
1 'polypeptide(L)'
;MESAMVAANFPWLSVLVAIPAAGAALLGFVPPLRRAAGRLVALVIALVELCLGVYVAASVFDWSAPASYQVYESHLWIPQIGITWSLGVTSLGLVMILLAIGLVPLVLIAGWDEDDAEDRGAYPALVLALEAFMVVIFAAYDLTVFYFAFEAMLVPLYLMIGRYGVGDEAARHKAAMKFLLYSLFGGLVMLGGIIYLW
;
A
#
# COMPACT_ATOMS: atom_id res chain seq x y z
N MET A 1 10.71 -27.85 9.75
CA MET A 1 11.51 -27.28 8.65
C MET A 1 11.50 -25.78 8.87
N GLU A 2 12.54 -25.30 9.52
CA GLU A 2 12.77 -23.87 9.76
C GLU A 2 13.17 -23.27 8.41
N SER A 3 12.23 -22.59 7.76
CA SER A 3 12.51 -21.84 6.53
C SER A 3 13.54 -20.78 6.90
N ALA A 4 14.73 -20.87 6.33
CA ALA A 4 15.82 -19.93 6.59
C ALA A 4 15.34 -18.52 6.26
N MET A 5 15.07 -17.74 7.30
CA MET A 5 14.77 -16.32 7.15
C MET A 5 16.08 -15.57 6.92
N VAL A 6 16.19 -14.86 5.82
CA VAL A 6 17.35 -14.02 5.54
C VAL A 6 17.00 -12.60 5.99
N ALA A 7 17.55 -12.21 7.14
CA ALA A 7 17.38 -10.85 7.66
C ALA A 7 18.14 -9.85 6.78
N ALA A 8 17.49 -8.73 6.48
CA ALA A 8 18.11 -7.65 5.74
C ALA A 8 18.94 -6.76 6.68
N ASN A 9 20.13 -6.33 6.23
CA ASN A 9 20.96 -5.35 6.96
C ASN A 9 20.37 -3.93 6.93
N PHE A 10 19.43 -3.67 6.01
CA PHE A 10 18.75 -2.38 5.82
C PHE A 10 17.26 -2.62 5.64
N PRO A 11 16.38 -1.77 6.21
CA PRO A 11 14.92 -1.97 6.18
C PRO A 11 14.31 -1.60 4.81
N TRP A 12 14.62 -2.38 3.76
CA TRP A 12 14.19 -2.12 2.39
C TRP A 12 12.67 -2.10 2.23
N LEU A 13 11.97 -3.04 2.85
CA LEU A 13 10.50 -3.14 2.74
C LEU A 13 9.82 -1.99 3.48
N SER A 14 10.31 -1.64 4.69
CA SER A 14 9.81 -0.49 5.43
C SER A 14 10.04 0.82 4.66
N VAL A 15 11.16 0.97 3.93
CA VAL A 15 11.41 2.13 3.07
C VAL A 15 10.46 2.16 1.87
N LEU A 16 10.21 1.02 1.22
CA LEU A 16 9.21 0.91 0.14
C LEU A 16 7.80 1.31 0.61
N VAL A 17 7.41 0.99 1.83
CA VAL A 17 6.14 1.45 2.41
C VAL A 17 6.17 2.94 2.74
N ALA A 18 7.30 3.43 3.29
CA ALA A 18 7.39 4.80 3.80
C ALA A 18 7.38 5.86 2.68
N ILE A 19 7.94 5.56 1.50
CA ILE A 19 8.00 6.49 0.37
C ILE A 19 6.60 6.91 -0.09
N PRO A 20 5.70 5.99 -0.51
CA PRO A 20 4.36 6.36 -0.95
C PRO A 20 3.49 6.88 0.22
N ALA A 21 3.64 6.35 1.44
CA ALA A 21 2.93 6.84 2.61
C ALA A 21 3.30 8.30 2.93
N ALA A 22 4.58 8.66 2.89
CA ALA A 22 5.04 10.04 3.07
C ALA A 22 4.55 10.94 1.94
N GLY A 23 4.55 10.45 0.69
CA GLY A 23 3.98 11.15 -0.46
C GLY A 23 2.50 11.43 -0.32
N ALA A 24 1.72 10.43 0.08
CA ALA A 24 0.29 10.56 0.35
C ALA A 24 0.02 11.58 1.47
N ALA A 25 0.77 11.51 2.58
CA ALA A 25 0.66 12.45 3.67
C ALA A 25 1.04 13.88 3.24
N LEU A 26 2.15 14.04 2.52
CA LEU A 26 2.61 15.34 2.01
C LEU A 26 1.54 16.00 1.13
N LEU A 27 0.98 15.27 0.16
CA LEU A 27 -0.05 15.79 -0.73
C LEU A 27 -1.41 15.94 -0.02
N GLY A 28 -1.71 15.10 0.97
CA GLY A 28 -2.92 15.20 1.77
C GLY A 28 -2.96 16.42 2.68
N PHE A 29 -1.86 16.69 3.39
CA PHE A 29 -1.79 17.73 4.42
C PHE A 29 -1.20 19.07 3.96
N VAL A 30 -0.61 19.15 2.75
CA VAL A 30 -0.02 20.39 2.21
C VAL A 30 -0.80 20.88 0.99
N PRO A 31 -1.94 21.60 1.19
CA PRO A 31 -2.81 22.05 0.09
C PRO A 31 -2.09 22.91 -0.98
N PRO A 32 -1.14 23.81 -0.66
CA PRO A 32 -0.48 24.60 -1.69
C PRO A 32 0.37 23.74 -2.64
N LEU A 33 1.07 22.73 -2.14
CA LEU A 33 1.85 21.81 -2.96
C LEU A 33 0.93 20.95 -3.82
N ARG A 34 -0.15 20.45 -3.23
CA ARG A 34 -1.17 19.65 -3.90
C ARG A 34 -1.74 20.35 -5.12
N ARG A 35 -2.11 21.63 -4.97
CA ARG A 35 -2.69 22.44 -6.06
C ARG A 35 -1.68 22.82 -7.14
N ALA A 36 -0.43 23.12 -6.74
CA ALA A 36 0.60 23.58 -7.65
C ALA A 36 1.22 22.45 -8.49
N ALA A 37 1.55 21.33 -7.87
CA ALA A 37 2.36 20.27 -8.49
C ALA A 37 1.98 18.85 -8.04
N GLY A 38 0.80 18.63 -7.48
CA GLY A 38 0.43 17.36 -6.82
C GLY A 38 0.61 16.13 -7.70
N ARG A 39 0.21 16.19 -8.97
CA ARG A 39 0.39 15.08 -9.93
C ARG A 39 1.85 14.80 -10.24
N LEU A 40 2.63 15.85 -10.50
CA LEU A 40 4.05 15.70 -10.80
C LEU A 40 4.80 15.12 -9.62
N VAL A 41 4.51 15.62 -8.40
CA VAL A 41 5.12 15.12 -7.17
C VAL A 41 4.76 13.66 -6.94
N ALA A 42 3.49 13.27 -7.09
CA ALA A 42 3.07 11.89 -6.98
C ALA A 42 3.76 10.97 -8.00
N LEU A 43 3.83 11.40 -9.26
CA LEU A 43 4.50 10.64 -10.31
C LEU A 43 5.99 10.46 -10.03
N VAL A 44 6.68 11.52 -9.57
CA VAL A 44 8.10 11.42 -9.19
C VAL A 44 8.29 10.44 -8.03
N ILE A 45 7.42 10.49 -7.01
CA ILE A 45 7.47 9.55 -5.87
C ILE A 45 7.28 8.12 -6.35
N ALA A 46 6.25 7.85 -7.16
CA ALA A 46 5.97 6.52 -7.70
C ALA A 46 7.11 5.99 -8.59
N LEU A 47 7.76 6.85 -9.39
CA LEU A 47 8.92 6.45 -10.18
C LEU A 47 10.16 6.16 -9.31
N VAL A 48 10.40 6.93 -8.25
CA VAL A 48 11.48 6.67 -7.29
C VAL A 48 11.23 5.33 -6.58
N GLU A 49 10.00 5.07 -6.18
CA GLU A 49 9.62 3.80 -5.55
C GLU A 49 9.78 2.62 -6.51
N LEU A 50 9.35 2.75 -7.76
CA LEU A 50 9.55 1.73 -8.79
C LEU A 50 11.04 1.43 -9.00
N CYS A 51 11.89 2.46 -9.10
CA CYS A 51 13.34 2.27 -9.22
C CYS A 51 13.92 1.54 -8.01
N LEU A 52 13.47 1.87 -6.80
CA LEU A 52 13.90 1.20 -5.58
C LEU A 52 13.43 -0.26 -5.53
N GLY A 53 12.17 -0.54 -5.89
CA GLY A 53 11.64 -1.90 -5.95
C GLY A 53 12.39 -2.78 -6.96
N VAL A 54 12.69 -2.24 -8.14
CA VAL A 54 13.52 -2.93 -9.14
C VAL A 54 14.94 -3.18 -8.60
N TYR A 55 15.53 -2.21 -7.92
CA TYR A 55 16.84 -2.39 -7.27
C TYR A 55 16.81 -3.52 -6.23
N VAL A 56 15.80 -3.55 -5.36
CA VAL A 56 15.64 -4.64 -4.37
C VAL A 56 15.51 -5.99 -5.06
N ALA A 57 14.72 -6.08 -6.11
CA ALA A 57 14.53 -7.32 -6.87
C ALA A 57 15.80 -7.79 -7.62
N ALA A 58 16.62 -6.87 -8.11
CA ALA A 58 17.80 -7.19 -8.89
C ALA A 58 19.05 -7.42 -8.05
N SER A 59 19.17 -6.75 -6.89
CA SER A 59 20.43 -6.67 -6.14
C SER A 59 20.37 -7.21 -4.72
N VAL A 60 19.17 -7.29 -4.14
CA VAL A 60 19.00 -7.69 -2.73
C VAL A 60 18.35 -9.07 -2.62
N PHE A 61 17.40 -9.37 -3.51
CA PHE A 61 16.64 -10.61 -3.47
C PHE A 61 17.37 -11.76 -4.19
N ASP A 62 17.43 -12.92 -3.55
CA ASP A 62 18.01 -14.15 -4.14
C ASP A 62 16.92 -15.03 -4.80
N TRP A 63 16.89 -15.02 -6.11
CA TRP A 63 15.94 -15.79 -6.91
C TRP A 63 16.20 -17.30 -6.93
N SER A 64 17.35 -17.77 -6.42
CA SER A 64 17.66 -19.19 -6.33
C SER A 64 16.92 -19.90 -5.19
N ALA A 65 16.40 -19.14 -4.21
CA ALA A 65 15.65 -19.64 -3.07
C ALA A 65 14.20 -19.08 -3.01
N PRO A 66 13.35 -19.37 -4.02
CA PRO A 66 12.08 -18.67 -4.24
C PRO A 66 11.02 -18.88 -3.14
N ALA A 67 11.07 -19.96 -2.40
CA ALA A 67 10.11 -20.29 -1.35
C ALA A 67 10.52 -19.80 0.05
N SER A 68 11.74 -19.25 0.21
CA SER A 68 12.20 -18.69 1.47
C SER A 68 11.69 -17.25 1.65
N TYR A 69 11.41 -16.87 2.90
CA TYR A 69 11.19 -15.47 3.23
C TYR A 69 12.53 -14.74 3.26
N GLN A 70 12.64 -13.70 2.47
CA GLN A 70 13.83 -12.88 2.33
C GLN A 70 13.53 -11.43 2.63
N VAL A 71 14.59 -10.62 2.79
CA VAL A 71 14.48 -9.20 3.15
C VAL A 71 13.65 -9.03 4.42
N TYR A 72 13.80 -9.99 5.35
CA TYR A 72 13.00 -10.03 6.56
C TYR A 72 13.38 -8.91 7.52
N GLU A 73 12.35 -8.19 7.99
CA GLU A 73 12.45 -7.11 8.97
C GLU A 73 11.45 -7.37 10.10
N SER A 74 11.88 -7.19 11.35
CA SER A 74 10.98 -7.32 12.49
C SER A 74 11.30 -6.28 13.55
N HIS A 75 10.28 -5.54 13.94
CA HIS A 75 10.34 -4.53 14.99
C HIS A 75 9.17 -4.68 15.93
N LEU A 76 9.43 -4.66 17.23
CA LEU A 76 8.39 -4.75 18.24
C LEU A 76 7.47 -3.50 18.15
N TRP A 77 6.20 -3.68 17.79
CA TRP A 77 5.25 -2.57 17.61
C TRP A 77 4.38 -2.36 18.85
N ILE A 78 3.66 -3.40 19.30
CA ILE A 78 2.80 -3.32 20.48
C ILE A 78 3.19 -4.45 21.46
N PRO A 79 4.15 -4.19 22.39
CA PRO A 79 4.68 -5.21 23.28
C PRO A 79 3.61 -5.86 24.19
N GLN A 80 2.58 -5.08 24.57
CA GLN A 80 1.55 -5.50 25.51
C GLN A 80 0.71 -6.68 25.00
N ILE A 81 0.58 -6.81 23.69
CA ILE A 81 -0.20 -7.87 23.03
C ILE A 81 0.68 -8.70 22.06
N GLY A 82 2.00 -8.53 22.13
CA GLY A 82 2.95 -9.33 21.36
C GLY A 82 2.94 -9.06 19.83
N ILE A 83 2.34 -7.96 19.37
CA ILE A 83 2.31 -7.62 17.94
C ILE A 83 3.65 -7.06 17.50
N THR A 84 4.21 -7.66 16.46
CA THR A 84 5.45 -7.22 15.82
C THR A 84 5.16 -6.68 14.42
N TRP A 85 5.77 -5.55 14.08
CA TRP A 85 5.85 -5.09 12.70
C TRP A 85 6.85 -5.98 11.98
N SER A 86 6.36 -7.03 11.35
CA SER A 86 7.16 -8.02 10.67
C SER A 86 6.83 -8.05 9.19
N LEU A 87 7.83 -7.70 8.38
CA LEU A 87 7.75 -7.72 6.93
C LEU A 87 8.76 -8.73 6.38
N GLY A 88 8.39 -9.40 5.30
CA GLY A 88 9.26 -10.33 4.61
C GLY A 88 8.60 -10.77 3.30
N VAL A 89 9.38 -11.04 2.28
CA VAL A 89 8.83 -11.41 0.97
C VAL A 89 9.37 -12.73 0.47
N THR A 90 8.49 -13.50 -0.15
CA THR A 90 8.83 -14.59 -1.06
C THR A 90 8.92 -14.05 -2.48
N SER A 91 9.37 -14.85 -3.45
CA SER A 91 9.38 -14.42 -4.86
C SER A 91 8.01 -14.00 -5.34
N LEU A 92 6.93 -14.68 -4.92
CA LEU A 92 5.58 -14.29 -5.30
C LEU A 92 5.20 -12.93 -4.69
N GLY A 93 5.47 -12.72 -3.41
CA GLY A 93 5.22 -11.43 -2.74
C GLY A 93 5.97 -10.28 -3.40
N LEU A 94 7.25 -10.49 -3.74
CA LEU A 94 8.04 -9.48 -4.42
C LEU A 94 7.51 -9.16 -5.82
N VAL A 95 7.10 -10.16 -6.59
CA VAL A 95 6.47 -9.94 -7.91
C VAL A 95 5.16 -9.17 -7.78
N MET A 96 4.35 -9.44 -6.75
CA MET A 96 3.11 -8.69 -6.49
C MET A 96 3.40 -7.23 -6.10
N ILE A 97 4.43 -6.98 -5.30
CA ILE A 97 4.89 -5.62 -4.99
C ILE A 97 5.35 -4.91 -6.26
N LEU A 98 6.20 -5.54 -7.08
CA LEU A 98 6.68 -4.95 -8.34
C LEU A 98 5.54 -4.63 -9.30
N LEU A 99 4.52 -5.51 -9.36
CA LEU A 99 3.33 -5.26 -10.16
C LEU A 99 2.55 -4.03 -9.63
N ALA A 100 2.34 -3.95 -8.31
CA ALA A 100 1.63 -2.83 -7.68
C ALA A 100 2.33 -1.49 -7.95
N ILE A 101 3.63 -1.39 -7.61
CA ILE A 101 4.42 -0.17 -7.80
C ILE A 101 4.65 0.17 -9.28
N GLY A 102 4.63 -0.82 -10.18
CA GLY A 102 4.72 -0.62 -11.63
C GLY A 102 3.44 -0.08 -12.25
N LEU A 103 2.27 -0.44 -11.70
CA LEU A 103 0.98 0.03 -12.19
C LEU A 103 0.68 1.48 -11.77
N VAL A 104 1.16 1.92 -10.59
CA VAL A 104 0.84 3.26 -10.07
C VAL A 104 1.28 4.41 -10.97
N PRO A 105 2.52 4.46 -11.50
CA PRO A 105 2.89 5.48 -12.48
C PRO A 105 1.98 5.50 -13.71
N LEU A 106 1.56 4.33 -14.21
CA LEU A 106 0.65 4.21 -15.35
C LEU A 106 -0.75 4.77 -15.03
N VAL A 107 -1.28 4.46 -13.83
CA VAL A 107 -2.56 5.00 -13.35
C VAL A 107 -2.49 6.52 -13.20
N LEU A 108 -1.39 7.06 -12.65
CA LEU A 108 -1.19 8.50 -12.51
C LEU A 108 -1.09 9.22 -13.85
N ILE A 109 -0.46 8.60 -14.85
CA ILE A 109 -0.37 9.14 -16.21
C ILE A 109 -1.73 9.05 -16.92
N ALA A 110 -2.43 7.92 -16.79
CA ALA A 110 -3.75 7.72 -17.41
C ALA A 110 -4.81 8.72 -16.90
N GLY A 111 -4.76 9.04 -15.59
CA GLY A 111 -5.66 10.02 -14.96
C GLY A 111 -5.19 11.48 -15.08
N TRP A 112 -4.21 11.78 -15.95
CA TRP A 112 -3.56 13.10 -15.98
C TRP A 112 -4.52 14.26 -16.32
N ASP A 113 -5.50 14.02 -17.17
CA ASP A 113 -6.41 15.05 -17.67
C ASP A 113 -7.77 15.09 -16.97
N GLU A 114 -8.05 14.12 -16.08
CA GLU A 114 -9.39 13.93 -15.52
C GLU A 114 -9.71 14.74 -14.26
N ASP A 115 -8.70 15.36 -13.61
CA ASP A 115 -8.91 16.10 -12.37
C ASP A 115 -9.29 17.57 -12.60
N ASP A 116 -10.29 18.05 -11.87
CA ASP A 116 -10.60 19.47 -11.75
C ASP A 116 -9.40 20.27 -11.22
N ALA A 117 -9.20 21.48 -11.75
CA ALA A 117 -8.05 22.33 -11.46
C ALA A 117 -7.87 22.64 -9.95
N GLU A 118 -8.93 22.55 -9.16
CA GLU A 118 -8.89 22.83 -7.71
C GLU A 118 -8.37 21.68 -6.87
N ASP A 119 -8.36 20.44 -7.39
CA ASP A 119 -8.07 19.25 -6.58
C ASP A 119 -7.00 18.30 -7.18
N ARG A 120 -6.12 18.87 -7.99
CA ARG A 120 -5.09 18.14 -8.78
C ARG A 120 -4.22 17.14 -8.03
N GLY A 121 -4.12 17.23 -6.71
CA GLY A 121 -3.30 16.33 -5.91
C GLY A 121 -4.08 15.41 -4.99
N ALA A 122 -5.40 15.52 -4.89
CA ALA A 122 -6.16 14.71 -3.96
C ALA A 122 -6.30 13.25 -4.45
N TYR A 123 -6.60 13.05 -5.72
CA TYR A 123 -6.62 11.71 -6.32
C TYR A 123 -5.25 11.03 -6.26
N PRO A 124 -4.15 11.66 -6.74
CA PRO A 124 -2.82 11.10 -6.61
C PRO A 124 -2.40 10.77 -5.16
N ALA A 125 -2.80 11.59 -4.17
CA ALA A 125 -2.54 11.29 -2.76
C ALA A 125 -3.22 10.01 -2.30
N LEU A 126 -4.47 9.76 -2.73
CA LEU A 126 -5.20 8.53 -2.43
C LEU A 126 -4.60 7.32 -3.13
N VAL A 127 -4.11 7.48 -4.37
CA VAL A 127 -3.40 6.43 -5.11
C VAL A 127 -2.12 6.02 -4.40
N LEU A 128 -1.30 7.00 -3.96
CA LEU A 128 -0.08 6.71 -3.19
C LEU A 128 -0.41 6.07 -1.82
N ALA A 129 -1.49 6.51 -1.15
CA ALA A 129 -1.91 5.86 0.09
C ALA A 129 -2.31 4.40 -0.13
N LEU A 130 -3.04 4.12 -1.21
CA LEU A 130 -3.41 2.76 -1.61
C LEU A 130 -2.18 1.92 -1.89
N GLU A 131 -1.20 2.46 -2.64
CA GLU A 131 0.08 1.82 -2.95
C GLU A 131 0.83 1.41 -1.68
N ALA A 132 0.96 2.32 -0.71
CA ALA A 132 1.60 2.03 0.57
C ALA A 132 0.96 0.82 1.28
N PHE A 133 -0.37 0.76 1.36
CA PHE A 133 -1.07 -0.38 1.96
C PHE A 133 -0.90 -1.67 1.16
N MET A 134 -0.91 -1.61 -0.17
CA MET A 134 -0.68 -2.79 -1.02
C MET A 134 0.73 -3.37 -0.79
N VAL A 135 1.75 -2.52 -0.67
CA VAL A 135 3.12 -2.98 -0.36
C VAL A 135 3.16 -3.67 1.00
N VAL A 136 2.50 -3.10 2.05
CA VAL A 136 2.40 -3.76 3.36
C VAL A 136 1.70 -5.10 3.26
N ILE A 137 0.56 -5.20 2.56
CA ILE A 137 -0.22 -6.43 2.41
C ILE A 137 0.62 -7.55 1.79
N PHE A 138 1.38 -7.25 0.73
CA PHE A 138 2.21 -8.26 0.04
C PHE A 138 3.53 -8.58 0.76
N ALA A 139 3.98 -7.68 1.66
CA ALA A 139 5.18 -7.88 2.47
C ALA A 139 4.86 -8.39 3.89
N ALA A 140 3.62 -8.38 4.34
CA ALA A 140 3.28 -8.75 5.71
C ALA A 140 3.65 -10.21 6.02
N TYR A 141 4.50 -10.39 7.01
CA TYR A 141 4.83 -11.71 7.57
C TYR A 141 3.90 -12.08 8.72
N ASP A 142 3.39 -11.08 9.45
CA ASP A 142 2.45 -11.23 10.55
C ASP A 142 1.01 -11.03 10.06
N LEU A 143 0.10 -11.96 10.42
CA LEU A 143 -1.31 -11.91 10.03
C LEU A 143 -2.03 -10.67 10.58
N THR A 144 -1.59 -10.16 11.72
CA THR A 144 -2.19 -8.97 12.34
C THR A 144 -1.81 -7.73 11.52
N VAL A 145 -0.55 -7.61 11.11
CA VAL A 145 -0.07 -6.52 10.22
C VAL A 145 -0.80 -6.57 8.88
N PHE A 146 -0.94 -7.76 8.31
CA PHE A 146 -1.72 -7.97 7.08
C PHE A 146 -3.16 -7.48 7.25
N TYR A 147 -3.84 -7.90 8.33
CA TYR A 147 -5.22 -7.52 8.61
C TYR A 147 -5.38 -6.00 8.74
N PHE A 148 -4.53 -5.35 9.55
CA PHE A 148 -4.59 -3.91 9.72
C PHE A 148 -4.35 -3.14 8.42
N ALA A 149 -3.40 -3.55 7.60
CA ALA A 149 -3.15 -2.94 6.30
C ALA A 149 -4.34 -3.13 5.35
N PHE A 150 -4.94 -4.33 5.35
CA PHE A 150 -6.11 -4.64 4.53
C PHE A 150 -7.32 -3.78 4.91
N GLU A 151 -7.62 -3.64 6.20
CA GLU A 151 -8.71 -2.76 6.67
C GLU A 151 -8.41 -1.28 6.40
N ALA A 152 -7.18 -0.84 6.62
CA ALA A 152 -6.80 0.54 6.40
C ALA A 152 -6.87 0.94 4.90
N MET A 153 -6.60 -0.01 3.99
CA MET A 153 -6.72 0.19 2.55
C MET A 153 -8.16 0.54 2.11
N LEU A 154 -9.17 0.14 2.88
CA LEU A 154 -10.57 0.47 2.56
C LEU A 154 -10.85 1.97 2.62
N VAL A 155 -10.10 2.73 3.44
CA VAL A 155 -10.30 4.18 3.58
C VAL A 155 -9.99 4.93 2.28
N PRO A 156 -8.80 4.83 1.66
CA PRO A 156 -8.55 5.47 0.38
C PRO A 156 -9.48 4.98 -0.73
N LEU A 157 -9.82 3.68 -0.78
CA LEU A 157 -10.77 3.16 -1.76
C LEU A 157 -12.18 3.75 -1.59
N TYR A 158 -12.68 3.84 -0.35
CA TYR A 158 -13.96 4.49 -0.05
C TYR A 158 -13.99 5.94 -0.54
N LEU A 159 -12.92 6.71 -0.27
CA LEU A 159 -12.78 8.09 -0.70
C LEU A 159 -12.69 8.21 -2.23
N MET A 160 -11.96 7.31 -2.88
CA MET A 160 -11.86 7.28 -4.35
C MET A 160 -13.22 7.00 -4.99
N ILE A 161 -13.97 5.99 -4.52
CA ILE A 161 -15.30 5.68 -5.05
C ILE A 161 -16.27 6.83 -4.80
N GLY A 162 -16.29 7.40 -3.59
CA GLY A 162 -17.22 8.43 -3.20
C GLY A 162 -16.98 9.77 -3.92
N ARG A 163 -15.72 10.08 -4.23
CA ARG A 163 -15.35 11.37 -4.81
C ARG A 163 -15.17 11.32 -6.33
N TYR A 164 -14.54 10.27 -6.85
CA TYR A 164 -14.14 10.16 -8.25
C TYR A 164 -14.92 9.08 -9.02
N GLY A 165 -15.87 8.39 -8.39
CA GLY A 165 -16.71 7.39 -9.03
C GLY A 165 -17.64 7.98 -10.09
N VAL A 166 -18.13 7.13 -11.00
CA VAL A 166 -19.05 7.51 -12.07
C VAL A 166 -20.48 7.69 -11.51
N GLY A 167 -21.21 8.71 -11.99
CA GLY A 167 -22.59 9.01 -11.61
C GLY A 167 -22.72 10.30 -10.80
N ASP A 168 -23.96 10.58 -10.36
CA ASP A 168 -24.22 11.72 -9.50
C ASP A 168 -23.66 11.53 -8.08
N GLU A 169 -23.60 12.60 -7.30
CA GLU A 169 -23.03 12.58 -5.96
C GLU A 169 -23.74 11.57 -5.04
N ALA A 170 -25.07 11.49 -5.10
CA ALA A 170 -25.86 10.57 -4.29
C ALA A 170 -25.58 9.10 -4.64
N ALA A 171 -25.45 8.79 -5.95
CA ALA A 171 -25.10 7.46 -6.40
C ALA A 171 -23.68 7.04 -5.98
N ARG A 172 -22.69 7.94 -6.10
CA ARG A 172 -21.30 7.71 -5.67
C ARG A 172 -21.22 7.44 -4.17
N HIS A 173 -21.85 8.29 -3.34
CA HIS A 173 -21.88 8.08 -1.89
C HIS A 173 -22.56 6.77 -1.50
N LYS A 174 -23.67 6.42 -2.15
CA LYS A 174 -24.36 5.15 -1.92
C LYS A 174 -23.48 3.94 -2.30
N ALA A 175 -22.76 4.03 -3.41
CA ALA A 175 -21.83 3.00 -3.87
C ALA A 175 -20.65 2.83 -2.89
N ALA A 176 -20.02 3.95 -2.46
CA ALA A 176 -18.93 3.97 -1.51
C ALA A 176 -19.34 3.36 -0.15
N MET A 177 -20.54 3.73 0.37
CA MET A 177 -21.06 3.15 1.61
C MET A 177 -21.32 1.66 1.49
N LYS A 178 -21.90 1.19 0.39
CA LYS A 178 -22.10 -0.24 0.16
C LYS A 178 -20.76 -0.97 0.11
N PHE A 179 -19.81 -0.45 -0.66
CA PHE A 179 -18.46 -1.01 -0.73
C PHE A 179 -17.85 -1.15 0.66
N LEU A 180 -17.85 -0.07 1.46
CA LEU A 180 -17.29 -0.08 2.81
C LEU A 180 -17.95 -1.11 3.72
N LEU A 181 -19.29 -1.16 3.74
CA LEU A 181 -20.04 -2.08 4.60
C LEU A 181 -19.79 -3.54 4.24
N TYR A 182 -19.80 -3.89 2.94
CA TYR A 182 -19.53 -5.26 2.52
C TYR A 182 -18.08 -5.67 2.77
N SER A 183 -17.13 -4.79 2.51
CA SER A 183 -15.70 -5.06 2.73
C SER A 183 -15.38 -5.19 4.22
N LEU A 184 -15.91 -4.28 5.07
CA LEU A 184 -15.77 -4.34 6.52
C LEU A 184 -16.38 -5.62 7.10
N PHE A 185 -17.56 -6.04 6.62
CA PHE A 185 -18.15 -7.29 7.04
C PHE A 185 -17.28 -8.50 6.67
N GLY A 186 -16.75 -8.51 5.44
CA GLY A 186 -15.79 -9.55 5.03
C GLY A 186 -14.53 -9.56 5.88
N GLY A 187 -13.98 -8.39 6.20
CA GLY A 187 -12.83 -8.22 7.08
C GLY A 187 -13.10 -8.71 8.51
N LEU A 188 -14.29 -8.47 9.06
CA LEU A 188 -14.67 -9.01 10.37
C LEU A 188 -14.73 -10.55 10.39
N VAL A 189 -15.21 -11.16 9.31
CA VAL A 189 -15.17 -12.64 9.17
C VAL A 189 -13.74 -13.14 9.12
N MET A 190 -12.87 -12.45 8.36
CA MET A 190 -11.43 -12.76 8.29
C MET A 190 -10.77 -12.62 9.68
N LEU A 191 -11.08 -11.55 10.42
CA LEU A 191 -10.59 -11.36 11.79
C LEU A 191 -10.98 -12.52 12.71
N GLY A 192 -12.23 -12.99 12.60
CA GLY A 192 -12.69 -14.19 13.34
C GLY A 192 -11.85 -15.42 13.01
N GLY A 193 -11.48 -15.60 11.72
CA GLY A 193 -10.56 -16.67 11.29
C GLY A 193 -9.15 -16.51 11.88
N ILE A 194 -8.61 -15.30 11.88
CA ILE A 194 -7.29 -15.00 12.46
C ILE A 194 -7.27 -15.30 13.97
N ILE A 195 -8.30 -14.86 14.71
CA ILE A 195 -8.42 -15.13 16.15
C ILE A 195 -8.55 -16.63 16.45
N TYR A 196 -9.20 -17.39 15.56
CA TYR A 196 -9.32 -18.84 15.70
C TYR A 196 -7.98 -19.56 15.49
N LEU A 197 -7.08 -18.99 14.68
CA LEU A 197 -5.76 -19.55 14.41
C LEU A 197 -4.70 -19.18 15.47
N TRP A 198 -5.03 -18.22 16.33
CA TRP A 198 -4.17 -17.76 17.42
C TRP A 198 -4.35 -18.65 18.66
#